data_9a21ecaa6788994cc5db64b80d0f7c9c
#
_entry.id   9a21ecaa6788994cc5db64b80d0f7c9c
#
_cell.length_a   1.000
_cell.length_b   1.000
_cell.length_c   1.000
_cell.angle_alpha   90.00
_cell.angle_beta   90.00
_cell.angle_gamma   90.00
#
_symmetry.space_group_name_H-M   'P 1'
#
loop_
_entity.id
_entity.type
_entity.pdbx_description
1 polymer ?
#
loop_
_entity_poly.entity_id
_entity_poly.type
_entity_poly.pdbx_seq_one_letter_code
_entity_poly.pdbx_strand_id
1 'polypeptide(L)'
;MRILGIDPGVATVGFGVIEAQAGRQQMIQYGAITTPAGQPLAARLVQIAQDMETLITQFHPDEMSIEELFFSKNITTGIAVAHARGVILYTAERLHLPVYEYTPMQIKQAVVGYGLADKHQVMDMTRRLLKLRSIPRPDDAADALAIAMCHARSATSLLRRKDP
;
A
#
# COMPACT_ATOMS: atom_id res chain seq x y z
N MET A 1 -16.31 -0.29 -1.54
CA MET A 1 -15.10 -0.54 -2.34
C MET A 1 -13.97 -0.94 -1.39
N ARG A 2 -13.47 -2.13 -1.58
CA ARG A 2 -12.36 -2.65 -0.76
C ARG A 2 -11.03 -2.40 -1.46
N ILE A 3 -10.09 -1.81 -0.75
CA ILE A 3 -8.80 -1.39 -1.30
C ILE A 3 -7.69 -2.10 -0.55
N LEU A 4 -6.75 -2.68 -1.31
CA LEU A 4 -5.50 -3.23 -0.79
C LEU A 4 -4.38 -2.23 -1.05
N GLY A 5 -3.87 -1.58 -0.01
CA GLY A 5 -2.68 -0.72 -0.07
C GLY A 5 -1.41 -1.54 0.16
N ILE A 6 -0.38 -1.27 -0.62
CA ILE A 6 0.91 -1.97 -0.57
C ILE A 6 2.06 -0.98 -0.47
N ASP A 7 2.93 -1.20 0.51
CA ASP A 7 4.25 -0.57 0.64
C ASP A 7 5.32 -1.61 0.25
N PRO A 8 5.94 -1.52 -0.94
CA PRO A 8 6.77 -2.58 -1.49
C PRO A 8 8.18 -2.60 -0.88
N GLY A 9 8.65 -3.79 -0.52
CA GLY A 9 10.02 -4.06 -0.11
C GLY A 9 10.39 -5.52 -0.30
N VAL A 10 11.67 -5.88 -0.22
CA VAL A 10 12.10 -7.29 -0.29
C VAL A 10 12.06 -7.95 1.09
N ALA A 11 12.62 -7.31 2.09
CA ALA A 11 12.64 -7.86 3.45
C ALA A 11 11.24 -7.83 4.08
N THR A 12 10.51 -6.77 3.81
CA THR A 12 9.18 -6.52 4.34
C THR A 12 8.32 -5.87 3.26
N VAL A 13 7.15 -6.41 3.01
CA VAL A 13 6.10 -5.76 2.21
C VAL A 13 4.96 -5.41 3.17
N GLY A 14 4.74 -4.11 3.37
CA GLY A 14 3.58 -3.66 4.14
C GLY A 14 2.28 -3.86 3.36
N PHE A 15 1.22 -4.30 4.05
CA PHE A 15 -0.12 -4.32 3.46
C PHE A 15 -1.16 -3.71 4.40
N GLY A 16 -2.15 -3.07 3.82
CA GLY A 16 -3.30 -2.53 4.53
C GLY A 16 -4.58 -2.68 3.71
N VAL A 17 -5.61 -3.25 4.30
CA VAL A 17 -6.92 -3.45 3.67
C VAL A 17 -7.93 -2.53 4.33
N ILE A 18 -8.58 -1.70 3.53
CA ILE A 18 -9.66 -0.82 4.00
C ILE A 18 -10.94 -1.03 3.20
N GLU A 19 -12.06 -0.78 3.84
CA GLU A 19 -13.36 -0.62 3.18
C GLU A 19 -13.69 0.88 3.08
N ALA A 20 -13.91 1.36 1.86
CA ALA A 20 -14.29 2.74 1.59
C ALA A 20 -15.74 2.81 1.08
N GLN A 21 -16.61 3.51 1.82
CA GLN A 21 -18.02 3.66 1.46
C GLN A 21 -18.54 5.03 1.87
N ALA A 22 -19.14 5.75 0.93
CA ALA A 22 -19.79 7.05 1.17
C ALA A 22 -18.91 8.06 1.94
N GLY A 23 -17.62 8.14 1.59
CA GLY A 23 -16.64 9.04 2.23
C GLY A 23 -16.11 8.57 3.59
N ARG A 24 -16.57 7.41 4.08
CA ARG A 24 -16.03 6.76 5.28
C ARG A 24 -15.01 5.71 4.88
N GLN A 25 -13.99 5.56 5.70
CA GLN A 25 -12.96 4.54 5.53
C GLN A 25 -12.86 3.74 6.83
N GLN A 26 -12.86 2.43 6.71
CA GLN A 26 -12.73 1.50 7.82
C GLN A 26 -11.59 0.53 7.55
N MET A 27 -10.69 0.36 8.51
CA MET A 27 -9.65 -0.64 8.45
C MET A 27 -10.27 -2.04 8.63
N ILE A 28 -9.93 -2.94 7.70
CA ILE A 28 -10.30 -4.36 7.75
C ILE A 28 -9.15 -5.16 8.35
N GLN A 29 -7.94 -5.01 7.79
CA GLN A 29 -6.74 -5.71 8.25
C GLN A 29 -5.50 -4.93 7.83
N TYR A 30 -4.39 -5.16 8.52
CA TYR A 30 -3.06 -4.70 8.13
C TYR A 30 -1.99 -5.65 8.65
N GLY A 31 -0.82 -5.59 8.07
CA GLY A 31 0.32 -6.40 8.48
C GLY A 31 1.49 -6.26 7.53
N ALA A 32 2.37 -7.24 7.58
CA ALA A 32 3.52 -7.31 6.69
C ALA A 32 3.79 -8.74 6.23
N ILE A 33 4.15 -8.88 4.96
CA ILE A 33 4.82 -10.05 4.40
C ILE A 33 6.30 -9.90 4.72
N THR A 34 6.92 -10.90 5.32
CA THR A 34 8.34 -10.88 5.64
C THR A 34 9.06 -12.03 4.95
N THR A 35 10.24 -11.77 4.41
CA THR A 35 11.08 -12.80 3.78
C THR A 35 12.42 -12.90 4.51
N PRO A 36 12.94 -14.13 4.77
CA PRO A 36 14.20 -14.33 5.48
C PRO A 36 15.41 -13.72 4.75
N ALA A 37 16.27 -13.01 5.47
CA ALA A 37 17.43 -12.31 4.90
C ALA A 37 18.46 -13.24 4.25
N GLY A 38 18.61 -14.48 4.72
CA GLY A 38 19.60 -15.44 4.22
C GLY A 38 19.19 -16.20 2.96
N GLN A 39 17.97 -15.99 2.44
CA GLN A 39 17.50 -16.69 1.25
C GLN A 39 17.91 -15.97 -0.04
N PRO A 40 18.13 -16.69 -1.15
CA PRO A 40 18.32 -16.10 -2.47
C PRO A 40 17.17 -15.18 -2.86
N LEU A 41 17.46 -14.08 -3.56
CA LEU A 41 16.46 -13.11 -3.99
C LEU A 41 15.29 -13.77 -4.72
N ALA A 42 15.57 -14.69 -5.65
CA ALA A 42 14.52 -15.39 -6.40
C ALA A 42 13.52 -16.13 -5.49
N ALA A 43 13.99 -16.81 -4.45
CA ALA A 43 13.13 -17.51 -3.50
C ALA A 43 12.26 -16.52 -2.69
N ARG A 44 12.85 -15.39 -2.29
CA ARG A 44 12.11 -14.32 -1.60
C ARG A 44 11.02 -13.72 -2.48
N LEU A 45 11.28 -13.53 -3.78
CA LEU A 45 10.31 -13.04 -4.73
C LEU A 45 9.14 -14.03 -4.94
N VAL A 46 9.43 -15.33 -4.96
CA VAL A 46 8.38 -16.38 -5.02
C VAL A 46 7.49 -16.30 -3.77
N GLN A 47 8.08 -16.18 -2.60
CA GLN A 47 7.30 -16.04 -1.35
C GLN A 47 6.41 -14.79 -1.39
N ILE A 48 6.94 -13.64 -1.82
CA ILE A 48 6.15 -12.41 -1.97
C ILE A 48 4.96 -12.65 -2.91
N ALA A 49 5.17 -13.31 -4.05
CA ALA A 49 4.08 -13.60 -4.99
C ALA A 49 2.99 -14.49 -4.36
N GLN A 50 3.38 -15.54 -3.65
CA GLN A 50 2.45 -16.47 -2.98
C GLN A 50 1.65 -15.77 -1.88
N ASP A 51 2.30 -14.95 -1.06
CA ASP A 51 1.64 -14.22 0.01
C ASP A 51 0.71 -13.13 -0.54
N MET A 52 1.10 -12.44 -1.63
CA MET A 52 0.23 -11.51 -2.34
C MET A 52 -1.01 -12.20 -2.91
N GLU A 53 -0.85 -13.37 -3.52
CA GLU A 53 -1.98 -14.18 -4.01
C GLU A 53 -2.92 -14.58 -2.87
N THR A 54 -2.37 -14.95 -1.72
CA THR A 54 -3.13 -15.27 -0.50
C THR A 54 -3.93 -14.05 -0.02
N LEU A 55 -3.31 -12.87 0.06
CA LEU A 55 -3.98 -11.63 0.47
C LEU A 55 -5.14 -11.28 -0.48
N ILE A 56 -4.88 -11.32 -1.79
CA ILE A 56 -5.90 -10.99 -2.81
C ILE A 56 -7.06 -11.98 -2.74
N THR A 57 -6.76 -13.28 -2.60
CA THR A 57 -7.78 -14.33 -2.52
C THR A 57 -8.56 -14.27 -1.21
N GLN A 58 -7.91 -13.91 -0.09
CA GLN A 58 -8.56 -13.86 1.23
C GLN A 58 -9.46 -12.63 1.39
N PHE A 59 -8.98 -11.47 0.94
CA PHE A 59 -9.67 -10.21 1.20
C PHE A 59 -10.57 -9.76 0.04
N HIS A 60 -10.42 -10.31 -1.15
CA HIS A 60 -11.19 -9.95 -2.36
C HIS A 60 -11.23 -8.43 -2.56
N PRO A 61 -10.08 -7.73 -2.66
CA PRO A 61 -10.08 -6.31 -2.92
C PRO A 61 -10.63 -6.00 -4.31
N ASP A 62 -11.33 -4.88 -4.45
CA ASP A 62 -11.78 -4.38 -5.74
C ASP A 62 -10.63 -3.73 -6.52
N GLU A 63 -9.71 -3.09 -5.79
CA GLU A 63 -8.58 -2.33 -6.35
C GLU A 63 -7.36 -2.42 -5.42
N MET A 64 -6.16 -2.33 -6.02
CA MET A 64 -4.91 -2.22 -5.29
C MET A 64 -4.29 -0.84 -5.51
N SER A 65 -3.67 -0.31 -4.46
CA SER A 65 -2.87 0.90 -4.53
C SER A 65 -1.46 0.65 -4.02
N ILE A 66 -0.47 1.22 -4.70
CA ILE A 66 0.96 1.02 -4.40
C ILE A 66 1.71 2.34 -4.52
N GLU A 67 2.76 2.51 -3.72
CA GLU A 67 3.64 3.67 -3.86
C GLU A 67 4.48 3.59 -5.12
N GLU A 68 4.62 4.73 -5.83
CA GLU A 68 5.57 4.85 -6.93
C GLU A 68 7.00 4.69 -6.44
N LEU A 69 7.83 4.05 -7.29
CA LEU A 69 9.24 3.87 -6.99
C LEU A 69 10.02 5.16 -7.25
N PHE A 70 10.58 5.74 -6.19
CA PHE A 70 11.48 6.87 -6.29
C PHE A 70 12.91 6.46 -5.95
N PHE A 71 13.82 6.61 -6.91
CA PHE A 71 15.24 6.45 -6.68
C PHE A 71 15.78 7.73 -6.00
N SER A 72 15.84 7.73 -4.64
CA SER A 72 16.47 8.84 -3.95
C SER A 72 17.99 8.58 -3.77
N LYS A 73 18.53 8.23 -2.67
CA LYS A 73 19.98 8.26 -2.45
C LYS A 73 20.69 6.91 -2.50
N ASN A 74 19.98 5.78 -2.52
CA ASN A 74 20.56 4.44 -2.49
C ASN A 74 20.01 3.56 -3.61
N ILE A 75 20.73 3.52 -4.73
CA ILE A 75 20.36 2.76 -5.93
C ILE A 75 20.26 1.26 -5.65
N THR A 76 21.16 0.69 -4.84
CA THR A 76 21.18 -0.74 -4.55
C THR A 76 19.91 -1.20 -3.84
N THR A 77 19.46 -0.45 -2.83
CA THR A 77 18.19 -0.72 -2.14
C THR A 77 17.01 -0.52 -3.09
N GLY A 78 17.05 0.51 -3.93
CA GLY A 78 16.02 0.79 -4.93
C GLY A 78 15.84 -0.33 -5.95
N ILE A 79 16.94 -0.94 -6.43
CA ILE A 79 16.89 -2.09 -7.35
C ILE A 79 16.20 -3.28 -6.68
N ALA A 80 16.54 -3.61 -5.44
CA ALA A 80 15.92 -4.70 -4.71
C ALA A 80 14.40 -4.48 -4.52
N VAL A 81 14.00 -3.26 -4.15
CA VAL A 81 12.59 -2.87 -4.05
C VAL A 81 11.88 -2.96 -5.40
N ALA A 82 12.56 -2.56 -6.50
CA ALA A 82 11.99 -2.67 -7.84
C ALA A 82 11.69 -4.12 -8.24
N HIS A 83 12.53 -5.08 -7.85
CA HIS A 83 12.27 -6.51 -8.08
C HIS A 83 11.00 -6.97 -7.34
N ALA A 84 10.88 -6.65 -6.06
CA ALA A 84 9.69 -6.99 -5.27
C ALA A 84 8.43 -6.33 -5.85
N ARG A 85 8.52 -5.04 -6.19
CA ARG A 85 7.43 -4.28 -6.79
C ARG A 85 6.98 -4.89 -8.13
N GLY A 86 7.91 -5.31 -8.98
CA GLY A 86 7.59 -5.99 -10.25
C GLY A 86 6.80 -7.28 -10.04
N VAL A 87 7.17 -8.09 -9.05
CA VAL A 87 6.43 -9.32 -8.69
C VAL A 87 5.05 -9.00 -8.14
N ILE A 88 4.90 -7.96 -7.31
CA ILE A 88 3.61 -7.52 -6.78
C ILE A 88 2.68 -7.09 -7.92
N LEU A 89 3.16 -6.24 -8.84
CA LEU A 89 2.40 -5.79 -10.01
C LEU A 89 2.00 -6.96 -10.93
N TYR A 90 2.94 -7.88 -11.20
CA TYR A 90 2.67 -9.08 -11.98
C TYR A 90 1.58 -9.95 -11.33
N THR A 91 1.63 -10.14 -10.01
CA THR A 91 0.65 -10.97 -9.30
C THR A 91 -0.74 -10.34 -9.33
N ALA A 92 -0.83 -9.02 -9.14
CA ALA A 92 -2.09 -8.28 -9.22
C ALA A 92 -2.71 -8.39 -10.62
N GLU A 93 -1.91 -8.14 -11.68
CA GLU A 93 -2.38 -8.24 -13.07
C GLU A 93 -2.83 -9.64 -13.43
N ARG A 94 -2.07 -10.67 -13.03
CA ARG A 94 -2.43 -12.08 -13.25
C ARG A 94 -3.76 -12.46 -12.61
N LEU A 95 -4.12 -11.82 -11.50
CA LEU A 95 -5.38 -12.01 -10.78
C LEU A 95 -6.46 -11.00 -11.18
N HIS A 96 -6.22 -10.22 -12.24
CA HIS A 96 -7.14 -9.21 -12.75
C HIS A 96 -7.54 -8.15 -11.72
N LEU A 97 -6.64 -7.83 -10.78
CA LEU A 97 -6.83 -6.78 -9.79
C LEU A 97 -6.28 -5.44 -10.32
N PRO A 98 -7.13 -4.44 -10.55
CA PRO A 98 -6.68 -3.12 -11.01
C PRO A 98 -5.70 -2.47 -10.03
N VAL A 99 -4.62 -1.88 -10.55
CA VAL A 99 -3.55 -1.27 -9.76
C VAL A 99 -3.48 0.23 -10.03
N TYR A 100 -3.36 1.02 -8.96
CA TYR A 100 -3.19 2.47 -8.99
C TYR A 100 -1.94 2.88 -8.23
N GLU A 101 -1.18 3.80 -8.79
CA GLU A 101 0.11 4.23 -8.26
C GLU A 101 0.05 5.65 -7.73
N TYR A 102 0.73 5.92 -6.61
CA TYR A 102 0.75 7.22 -5.96
C TYR A 102 2.16 7.61 -5.54
N THR A 103 2.51 8.87 -5.77
CA THR A 103 3.77 9.43 -5.27
C THR A 103 3.72 9.62 -3.75
N PRO A 104 4.88 9.64 -3.05
CA PRO A 104 4.94 9.96 -1.63
C PRO A 104 4.27 11.29 -1.28
N MET A 105 4.39 12.29 -2.14
CA MET A 105 3.76 13.59 -1.96
C MET A 105 2.23 13.50 -2.02
N GLN A 106 1.68 12.75 -2.97
CA GLN A 106 0.24 12.54 -3.09
C GLN A 106 -0.33 11.82 -1.85
N ILE A 107 0.38 10.81 -1.34
CA ILE A 107 -0.01 10.07 -0.14
C ILE A 107 -0.05 11.00 1.07
N LYS A 108 1.01 11.79 1.30
CA LYS A 108 1.09 12.77 2.39
C LYS A 108 -0.01 13.82 2.27
N GLN A 109 -0.21 14.40 1.09
CA GLN A 109 -1.26 15.37 0.83
C GLN A 109 -2.65 14.79 1.10
N ALA A 110 -2.91 13.55 0.68
CA ALA A 110 -4.18 12.90 0.89
C ALA A 110 -4.46 12.62 2.38
N VAL A 111 -3.48 12.16 3.14
CA VAL A 111 -3.67 11.74 4.54
C VAL A 111 -3.62 12.92 5.50
N VAL A 112 -2.60 13.79 5.38
CA VAL A 112 -2.34 14.90 6.31
C VAL A 112 -2.88 16.22 5.81
N GLY A 113 -3.09 16.36 4.48
CA GLY A 113 -3.40 17.64 3.84
C GLY A 113 -2.16 18.48 3.50
N TYR A 114 -0.95 17.92 3.68
CA TYR A 114 0.32 18.61 3.47
C TYR A 114 1.37 17.66 2.89
N GLY A 115 1.83 17.94 1.66
CA GLY A 115 2.71 17.03 0.90
C GLY A 115 4.13 16.86 1.44
N LEU A 116 4.59 17.77 2.34
CA LEU A 116 5.89 17.70 3.01
C LEU A 116 5.81 17.15 4.45
N ALA A 117 4.66 16.57 4.84
CA ALA A 117 4.50 15.94 6.14
C ALA A 117 5.60 14.91 6.41
N ASP A 118 6.06 14.83 7.65
CA ASP A 118 7.01 13.80 8.06
C ASP A 118 6.31 12.45 8.28
N LYS A 119 7.11 11.38 8.42
CA LYS A 119 6.60 10.02 8.58
C LYS A 119 5.70 9.88 9.81
N HIS A 120 6.07 10.47 10.93
CA HIS A 120 5.30 10.38 12.18
C HIS A 120 3.92 11.04 12.03
N GLN A 121 3.86 12.19 11.37
CA GLN A 121 2.60 12.90 11.09
C GLN A 121 1.66 12.04 10.22
N VAL A 122 2.18 11.37 9.19
CA VAL A 122 1.39 10.48 8.34
C VAL A 122 0.85 9.30 9.16
N MET A 123 1.70 8.64 9.95
CA MET A 123 1.32 7.48 10.77
C MET A 123 0.28 7.85 11.84
N ASP A 124 0.44 8.97 12.54
CA ASP A 124 -0.52 9.41 13.56
C ASP A 124 -1.86 9.83 12.92
N MET A 125 -1.82 10.51 11.79
CA MET A 125 -3.04 10.87 11.07
C MET A 125 -3.77 9.63 10.52
N THR A 126 -3.04 8.65 9.98
CA THR A 126 -3.60 7.35 9.56
C THR A 126 -4.32 6.67 10.73
N ARG A 127 -3.67 6.60 11.90
CA ARG A 127 -4.28 6.08 13.12
C ARG A 127 -5.58 6.80 13.49
N ARG A 128 -5.57 8.14 13.49
CA ARG A 128 -6.74 8.96 13.86
C ARG A 128 -7.89 8.79 12.88
N LEU A 129 -7.63 8.86 11.60
CA LEU A 129 -8.65 8.79 10.55
C LEU A 129 -9.31 7.41 10.49
N LEU A 130 -8.56 6.34 10.69
CA LEU A 130 -9.07 4.97 10.77
C LEU A 130 -9.54 4.59 12.19
N LYS A 131 -9.46 5.51 13.16
CA LYS A 131 -9.87 5.31 14.56
C LYS A 131 -9.20 4.11 15.24
N LEU A 132 -7.91 3.91 14.94
CA LEU A 132 -7.14 2.83 15.53
C LEU A 132 -6.69 3.18 16.96
N ARG A 133 -6.56 2.18 17.83
CA ARG A 133 -6.13 2.35 19.22
C ARG A 133 -4.67 2.81 19.32
N SER A 134 -3.81 2.33 18.43
CA SER A 134 -2.38 2.65 18.35
C SER A 134 -1.92 2.79 16.91
N ILE A 135 -0.76 3.37 16.70
CA ILE A 135 -0.10 3.40 15.39
C ILE A 135 0.19 1.97 14.95
N PRO A 136 -0.21 1.55 13.74
CA PRO A 136 0.08 0.22 13.21
C PRO A 136 1.58 -0.09 13.21
N ARG A 137 1.90 -1.35 13.48
CA ARG A 137 3.26 -1.89 13.42
C ARG A 137 3.28 -3.16 12.58
N PRO A 138 4.36 -3.45 11.83
CA PRO A 138 5.51 -2.56 11.60
C PRO A 138 5.12 -1.28 10.83
N ASP A 139 6.08 -0.35 10.70
CA ASP A 139 5.85 0.95 10.03
C ASP A 139 5.33 0.78 8.60
N ASP A 140 5.85 -0.22 7.87
CA ASP A 140 5.40 -0.56 6.51
C ASP A 140 3.89 -0.82 6.43
N ALA A 141 3.29 -1.39 7.48
CA ALA A 141 1.84 -1.59 7.53
C ALA A 141 1.07 -0.26 7.70
N ALA A 142 1.62 0.70 8.44
CA ALA A 142 1.03 2.03 8.55
C ALA A 142 1.13 2.80 7.23
N ASP A 143 2.27 2.68 6.53
CA ASP A 143 2.50 3.27 5.22
C ASP A 143 1.51 2.67 4.19
N ALA A 144 1.33 1.36 4.19
CA ALA A 144 0.37 0.67 3.32
C ALA A 144 -1.09 1.11 3.56
N LEU A 145 -1.49 1.32 4.81
CA LEU A 145 -2.81 1.88 5.11
C LEU A 145 -2.96 3.31 4.59
N ALA A 146 -1.90 4.15 4.71
CA ALA A 146 -1.90 5.50 4.17
C ALA A 146 -2.06 5.50 2.63
N ILE A 147 -1.41 4.58 1.94
CA ILE A 147 -1.52 4.37 0.49
C ILE A 147 -2.96 3.99 0.10
N ALA A 148 -3.58 3.06 0.82
CA ALA A 148 -4.98 2.69 0.59
C ALA A 148 -5.94 3.87 0.80
N MET A 149 -5.71 4.68 1.84
CA MET A 149 -6.50 5.88 2.12
C MET A 149 -6.35 6.96 1.06
N CYS A 150 -5.14 7.12 0.51
CA CYS A 150 -4.88 8.02 -0.62
C CYS A 150 -5.75 7.63 -1.82
N HIS A 151 -5.76 6.34 -2.16
CA HIS A 151 -6.57 5.83 -3.26
C HIS A 151 -8.07 6.04 -3.03
N ALA A 152 -8.58 5.72 -1.84
CA ALA A 152 -9.99 5.91 -1.51
C ALA A 152 -10.48 7.36 -1.72
N ARG A 153 -9.62 8.34 -1.41
CA ARG A 153 -9.93 9.76 -1.62
C ARG A 153 -9.85 10.17 -3.08
N SER A 154 -8.86 9.67 -3.80
CA SER A 154 -8.67 9.95 -5.24
C SER A 154 -9.80 9.36 -6.08
N ALA A 155 -10.19 8.12 -5.83
CA ALA A 155 -11.30 7.44 -6.51
C ALA A 155 -12.63 8.19 -6.32
N THR A 156 -12.91 8.65 -5.09
CA THR A 156 -14.11 9.45 -4.79
C THR A 156 -14.11 10.79 -5.57
N SER A 157 -12.95 11.42 -5.71
CA SER A 157 -12.79 12.67 -6.48
C SER A 157 -13.02 12.44 -7.98
N LEU A 158 -12.55 11.33 -8.54
CA LEU A 158 -12.74 10.96 -9.94
C LEU A 158 -14.19 10.61 -10.28
N LEU A 159 -14.88 9.93 -9.37
CA LEU A 159 -16.30 9.61 -9.52
C LEU A 159 -17.18 10.88 -9.53
N ARG A 160 -16.85 11.89 -8.73
CA ARG A 160 -17.52 13.19 -8.73
C ARG A 160 -17.31 14.00 -10.03
N ARG A 161 -16.26 13.68 -10.83
CA ARG A 161 -16.01 14.33 -12.12
C ARG A 161 -16.73 13.67 -13.30
N LYS A 162 -17.37 12.51 -13.10
CA LYS A 162 -18.10 11.76 -14.13
C LYS A 162 -19.60 12.07 -14.18
N ASP A 163 -20.12 12.88 -13.26
CA ASP A 163 -21.47 13.40 -13.37
C ASP A 163 -21.41 14.68 -14.23
N PRO A 164 -22.00 14.65 -15.45
CA PRO A 164 -22.10 15.84 -16.31
C PRO A 164 -23.05 16.88 -15.77
#